data_9293a3ee5f60dce88b5d9203397275b7
#
_entry.id   9293a3ee5f60dce88b5d9203397275b7
#
_cell.length_a   1.000
_cell.length_b   1.000
_cell.length_c   1.000
_cell.angle_alpha   90.00
_cell.angle_beta   90.00
_cell.angle_gamma   90.00
#
_symmetry.space_group_name_H-M   'P 1'
#
loop_
_entity.id
_entity.type
_entity.pdbx_description
1 polymer ?
#
loop_
_entity_poly.entity_id
_entity_poly.type
_entity_poly.pdbx_seq_one_letter_code
_entity_poly.pdbx_strand_id
1 'polypeptide(L)'
;TAAHWTALARSAYLVTDTDTEPGLVKRRGQTLVRVQRGTPLGHEGLDLQERPAAARDTDFARVLAGVDQWDYVVSADRHSTLTWERVFPGRYTTLEYGRPRTDRFHTATGADVAGLRKSLGIPRGSVAVLYAPARRDYLRTQPRLLDLERVVRRLGPRFVVLARGHHPRQGPLEAASDRVLDVSGHPDLASLCLASDALVTDFSPLMFDYAVLDRPVVLHAGDWEAYEAARGLYFDPRTVPPGAVAGSEDDLIDIFTSGHWCGARSARLRAAFRDRFCPHDDGRAAERVVRRVLLGESDLPPVVPLD
;
A
#
# COMPACT_ATOMS: atom_id res chain seq x y z
N THR A 1 -7.33 -21.91 -16.67
CA THR A 1 -8.38 -22.47 -17.54
C THR A 1 -8.13 -22.08 -18.99
N ALA A 2 -8.70 -22.86 -19.97
CA ALA A 2 -8.58 -22.52 -21.39
C ALA A 2 -9.18 -21.13 -21.70
N ALA A 3 -10.28 -20.77 -21.07
CA ALA A 3 -10.91 -19.45 -21.24
C ALA A 3 -9.96 -18.30 -20.81
N HIS A 4 -9.24 -18.46 -19.73
CA HIS A 4 -8.24 -17.48 -19.26
C HIS A 4 -7.13 -17.27 -20.30
N TRP A 5 -6.50 -18.36 -20.78
CA TRP A 5 -5.47 -18.29 -21.81
C TRP A 5 -5.97 -17.71 -23.13
N THR A 6 -7.21 -18.05 -23.50
CA THR A 6 -7.87 -17.46 -24.68
C THR A 6 -8.06 -15.96 -24.53
N ALA A 7 -8.48 -15.48 -23.35
CA ALA A 7 -8.63 -14.06 -23.07
C ALA A 7 -7.28 -13.34 -23.18
N LEU A 8 -6.24 -13.86 -22.54
CA LEU A 8 -4.88 -13.30 -22.62
C LEU A 8 -4.38 -13.25 -24.08
N ALA A 9 -4.55 -14.32 -24.83
CA ALA A 9 -4.09 -14.39 -26.21
C ALA A 9 -4.84 -13.43 -27.16
N ARG A 10 -6.11 -13.11 -26.88
CA ARG A 10 -6.94 -12.22 -27.73
C ARG A 10 -6.86 -10.75 -27.35
N SER A 11 -6.40 -10.43 -26.13
CA SER A 11 -6.29 -9.05 -25.66
C SER A 11 -5.21 -8.28 -26.41
N ALA A 12 -5.49 -7.04 -26.79
CA ALA A 12 -4.49 -6.11 -27.34
C ALA A 12 -3.64 -5.50 -26.21
N TYR A 13 -4.25 -5.27 -25.06
CA TYR A 13 -3.63 -4.70 -23.88
C TYR A 13 -3.73 -5.66 -22.70
N LEU A 14 -2.62 -5.83 -22.00
CA LEU A 14 -2.52 -6.58 -20.75
C LEU A 14 -2.12 -5.60 -19.66
N VAL A 15 -2.92 -5.51 -18.60
CA VAL A 15 -2.61 -4.67 -17.42
C VAL A 15 -2.46 -5.59 -16.22
N THR A 16 -1.34 -5.52 -15.54
CA THR A 16 -1.05 -6.38 -14.39
C THR A 16 -0.34 -5.65 -13.28
N ASP A 17 -0.64 -6.00 -12.04
CA ASP A 17 0.07 -5.60 -10.82
C ASP A 17 0.92 -6.74 -10.24
N THR A 18 0.84 -7.92 -10.85
CA THR A 18 1.57 -9.14 -10.44
C THR A 18 2.54 -9.59 -11.52
N ASP A 19 3.42 -10.52 -11.16
CA ASP A 19 4.25 -11.18 -12.15
C ASP A 19 3.38 -11.88 -13.19
N THR A 20 3.85 -11.89 -14.43
CA THR A 20 3.18 -12.56 -15.53
C THR A 20 3.09 -14.06 -15.25
N GLU A 21 1.99 -14.67 -15.70
CA GLU A 21 1.80 -16.11 -15.54
C GLU A 21 2.92 -16.92 -16.20
N PRO A 22 3.35 -18.03 -15.59
CA PRO A 22 4.32 -18.92 -16.21
C PRO A 22 3.85 -19.36 -17.61
N GLY A 23 4.71 -19.16 -18.60
CA GLY A 23 4.38 -19.50 -19.98
C GLY A 23 3.64 -18.41 -20.77
N LEU A 24 3.30 -17.29 -20.15
CA LEU A 24 2.82 -16.14 -20.90
C LEU A 24 3.96 -15.54 -21.72
N VAL A 25 3.83 -15.59 -23.05
CA VAL A 25 4.71 -14.88 -23.99
C VAL A 25 3.85 -13.88 -24.74
N LYS A 26 4.22 -12.60 -24.61
CA LYS A 26 3.54 -11.51 -25.31
C LYS A 26 3.67 -11.68 -26.82
N ARG A 27 2.53 -11.72 -27.54
CA ARG A 27 2.55 -11.79 -29.01
C ARG A 27 2.83 -10.42 -29.62
N ARG A 28 3.27 -10.39 -30.87
CA ARG A 28 3.45 -9.15 -31.62
C ARG A 28 2.14 -8.36 -31.64
N GLY A 29 2.22 -7.07 -31.32
CA GLY A 29 1.07 -6.16 -31.27
C GLY A 29 0.28 -6.19 -29.97
N GLN A 30 0.72 -6.93 -28.95
CA GLN A 30 0.23 -6.76 -27.58
C GLN A 30 1.06 -5.74 -26.82
N THR A 31 0.38 -4.93 -26.01
CA THR A 31 1.00 -3.98 -25.08
C THR A 31 0.79 -4.47 -23.66
N LEU A 32 1.87 -4.57 -22.89
CA LEU A 32 1.81 -4.95 -21.47
C LEU A 32 2.14 -3.74 -20.60
N VAL A 33 1.19 -3.37 -19.73
CA VAL A 33 1.30 -2.29 -18.75
C VAL A 33 1.47 -2.90 -17.37
N ARG A 34 2.61 -2.62 -16.73
CA ARG A 34 2.85 -2.98 -15.34
C ARG A 34 2.39 -1.84 -14.44
N VAL A 35 1.40 -2.09 -13.58
CA VAL A 35 1.00 -1.17 -12.52
C VAL A 35 1.67 -1.64 -11.24
N GLN A 36 2.49 -0.80 -10.63
CA GLN A 36 3.20 -1.19 -9.41
C GLN A 36 2.27 -1.25 -8.19
N ARG A 37 2.59 -2.15 -7.25
CA ARG A 37 1.76 -2.37 -6.05
C ARG A 37 1.87 -1.30 -4.99
N GLY A 38 2.75 -0.32 -5.16
CA GLY A 38 2.96 0.79 -4.25
C GLY A 38 4.35 1.37 -4.37
N THR A 39 4.60 2.44 -3.65
CA THR A 39 5.95 3.00 -3.52
C THR A 39 6.85 1.98 -2.82
N PRO A 40 8.03 1.67 -3.39
CA PRO A 40 8.93 0.67 -2.81
C PRO A 40 9.56 1.21 -1.53
N LEU A 41 9.34 0.51 -0.43
CA LEU A 41 9.99 0.77 0.86
C LEU A 41 11.01 -0.31 1.18
N GLY A 42 10.61 -1.59 1.16
CA GLY A 42 11.51 -2.72 1.30
C GLY A 42 12.21 -3.05 -0.02
N HIS A 43 13.36 -3.73 0.04
CA HIS A 43 14.07 -4.17 -1.16
C HIS A 43 13.19 -5.05 -2.04
N GLU A 44 13.26 -4.86 -3.34
CA GLU A 44 12.51 -5.60 -4.36
C GLU A 44 13.40 -5.94 -5.56
N GLY A 45 12.89 -6.77 -6.47
CA GLY A 45 13.59 -7.13 -7.70
C GLY A 45 15.02 -7.65 -7.43
N LEU A 46 15.99 -7.13 -8.15
CA LEU A 46 17.39 -7.57 -8.06
C LEU A 46 18.04 -7.28 -6.70
N ASP A 47 17.60 -6.24 -5.97
CA ASP A 47 18.19 -5.94 -4.66
C ASP A 47 17.91 -7.02 -3.60
N LEU A 48 16.89 -7.88 -3.83
CA LEU A 48 16.64 -9.04 -2.96
C LEU A 48 17.77 -10.08 -3.01
N GLN A 49 18.67 -10.06 -3.99
CA GLN A 49 19.82 -10.95 -4.02
C GLN A 49 20.72 -10.80 -2.80
N GLU A 50 20.75 -9.59 -2.22
CA GLU A 50 21.49 -9.31 -0.98
C GLU A 50 20.74 -9.72 0.29
N ARG A 51 19.51 -10.23 0.18
CA ARG A 51 18.60 -10.57 1.29
C ARG A 51 18.09 -12.02 1.18
N PRO A 52 18.92 -13.04 1.43
CA PRO A 52 18.57 -14.44 1.17
C PRO A 52 17.29 -14.93 1.89
N ALA A 53 17.01 -14.39 3.08
CA ALA A 53 15.80 -14.75 3.82
C ALA A 53 14.52 -14.28 3.13
N ALA A 54 14.53 -13.08 2.55
CA ALA A 54 13.40 -12.50 1.80
C ALA A 54 13.33 -13.04 0.36
N ALA A 55 14.48 -13.41 -0.23
CA ALA A 55 14.59 -13.90 -1.59
C ALA A 55 14.34 -15.41 -1.75
N ARG A 56 14.07 -16.13 -0.67
CA ARG A 56 14.04 -17.61 -0.62
C ARG A 56 13.27 -18.25 -1.78
N ASP A 57 12.14 -17.67 -2.14
CA ASP A 57 11.23 -18.21 -3.16
C ASP A 57 11.28 -17.39 -4.46
N THR A 58 12.33 -16.57 -4.66
CA THR A 58 12.45 -15.68 -5.83
C THR A 58 13.31 -16.32 -6.91
N ASP A 59 12.73 -16.54 -8.08
CA ASP A 59 13.44 -16.90 -9.30
C ASP A 59 13.79 -15.61 -10.08
N PHE A 60 15.01 -15.13 -9.93
CA PHE A 60 15.47 -13.88 -10.57
C PHE A 60 15.48 -13.96 -12.08
N ALA A 61 15.81 -15.12 -12.65
CA ALA A 61 15.81 -15.30 -14.10
C ALA A 61 14.39 -15.14 -14.66
N ARG A 62 13.40 -15.72 -13.96
CA ARG A 62 11.99 -15.56 -14.29
C ARG A 62 11.49 -14.12 -14.11
N VAL A 63 11.93 -13.44 -13.05
CA VAL A 63 11.61 -12.02 -12.83
C VAL A 63 12.06 -11.19 -14.02
N LEU A 64 13.33 -11.33 -14.43
CA LEU A 64 13.90 -10.59 -15.57
C LEU A 64 13.22 -10.94 -16.90
N ALA A 65 12.93 -12.21 -17.14
CA ALA A 65 12.18 -12.62 -18.33
C ALA A 65 10.77 -12.03 -18.38
N GLY A 66 10.16 -11.80 -17.22
CA GLY A 66 8.90 -11.07 -17.09
C GLY A 66 9.06 -9.58 -17.43
N VAL A 67 10.11 -8.94 -16.92
CA VAL A 67 10.44 -7.53 -17.18
C VAL A 67 10.64 -7.26 -18.67
N ASP A 68 11.28 -8.16 -19.40
CA ASP A 68 11.50 -8.05 -20.85
C ASP A 68 10.21 -7.98 -21.68
N GLN A 69 9.07 -8.34 -21.08
CA GLN A 69 7.77 -8.26 -21.73
C GLN A 69 7.03 -6.94 -21.45
N TRP A 70 7.49 -6.11 -20.51
CA TRP A 70 6.84 -4.84 -20.19
C TRP A 70 7.07 -3.81 -21.30
N ASP A 71 6.00 -3.09 -21.67
CA ASP A 71 6.09 -1.92 -22.55
C ASP A 71 6.01 -0.63 -21.74
N TYR A 72 5.17 -0.63 -20.71
CA TYR A 72 5.00 0.49 -19.80
C TYR A 72 5.00 0.06 -18.35
N VAL A 73 5.57 0.91 -17.49
CA VAL A 73 5.51 0.77 -16.03
C VAL A 73 4.90 2.05 -15.46
N VAL A 74 3.79 1.92 -14.74
CA VAL A 74 3.16 3.05 -14.07
C VAL A 74 3.81 3.25 -12.71
N SER A 75 4.35 4.44 -12.50
CA SER A 75 5.06 4.84 -11.28
C SER A 75 4.31 5.96 -10.56
N ALA A 76 4.45 5.98 -9.24
CA ALA A 76 3.75 6.92 -8.38
C ALA A 76 4.49 8.25 -8.21
N ASP A 77 5.80 8.20 -8.17
CA ASP A 77 6.68 9.29 -7.78
C ASP A 77 8.11 9.04 -8.24
N ARG A 78 8.97 10.05 -8.10
CA ARG A 78 10.37 9.97 -8.53
C ARG A 78 11.17 8.88 -7.81
N HIS A 79 10.92 8.66 -6.51
CA HIS A 79 11.58 7.59 -5.76
C HIS A 79 11.22 6.22 -6.34
N SER A 80 9.94 6.00 -6.61
CA SER A 80 9.44 4.77 -7.24
C SER A 80 10.05 4.55 -8.62
N THR A 81 10.07 5.60 -9.46
CA THR A 81 10.65 5.54 -10.80
C THR A 81 12.11 5.08 -10.76
N LEU A 82 12.95 5.77 -10.01
CA LEU A 82 14.38 5.46 -9.92
C LEU A 82 14.64 4.07 -9.33
N THR A 83 13.84 3.67 -8.35
CA THR A 83 13.97 2.34 -7.74
C THR A 83 13.59 1.25 -8.72
N TRP A 84 12.41 1.38 -9.39
CA TRP A 84 11.94 0.36 -10.33
C TRP A 84 12.87 0.18 -11.52
N GLU A 85 13.36 1.27 -12.12
CA GLU A 85 14.30 1.21 -13.24
C GLU A 85 15.62 0.50 -12.89
N ARG A 86 16.06 0.63 -11.63
CA ARG A 86 17.27 -0.03 -11.14
C ARG A 86 17.05 -1.51 -10.83
N VAL A 87 15.95 -1.87 -10.16
CA VAL A 87 15.73 -3.23 -9.65
C VAL A 87 15.00 -4.14 -10.62
N PHE A 88 14.38 -3.58 -11.65
CA PHE A 88 13.74 -4.26 -12.77
C PHE A 88 14.24 -3.67 -14.10
N PRO A 89 15.54 -3.84 -14.40
CA PRO A 89 16.11 -3.25 -15.62
C PRO A 89 15.46 -3.85 -16.87
N GLY A 90 15.00 -3.00 -17.79
CA GLY A 90 14.31 -3.42 -19.01
C GLY A 90 14.15 -2.30 -20.03
N ARG A 91 13.48 -2.60 -21.14
CA ARG A 91 13.26 -1.64 -22.25
C ARG A 91 11.84 -1.05 -22.26
N TYR A 92 11.27 -0.83 -21.11
CA TYR A 92 9.94 -0.25 -20.97
C TYR A 92 10.00 1.28 -20.83
N THR A 93 8.86 1.92 -21.01
CA THR A 93 8.68 3.35 -20.73
C THR A 93 8.04 3.52 -19.35
N THR A 94 8.69 4.25 -18.46
CA THR A 94 8.10 4.62 -17.17
C THR A 94 7.13 5.78 -17.32
N LEU A 95 5.92 5.61 -16.78
CA LEU A 95 4.86 6.61 -16.74
C LEU A 95 4.69 7.06 -15.27
N GLU A 96 5.30 8.19 -14.93
CA GLU A 96 5.22 8.76 -13.57
C GLU A 96 3.91 9.56 -13.44
N TYR A 97 2.77 8.85 -13.29
CA TYR A 97 1.42 9.40 -13.36
C TYR A 97 0.62 9.30 -12.08
N GLY A 98 1.22 8.82 -10.99
CA GLY A 98 0.51 8.55 -9.72
C GLY A 98 0.01 7.12 -9.63
N ARG A 99 -0.84 6.86 -8.63
CA ARG A 99 -1.40 5.54 -8.32
C ARG A 99 -2.83 5.42 -8.82
N PRO A 100 -3.13 4.70 -9.92
CA PRO A 100 -4.51 4.55 -10.40
C PRO A 100 -5.49 4.04 -9.34
N ARG A 101 -5.02 3.21 -8.40
CA ARG A 101 -5.86 2.64 -7.34
C ARG A 101 -6.32 3.65 -6.28
N THR A 102 -5.62 4.79 -6.14
CA THR A 102 -5.98 5.86 -5.19
C THR A 102 -6.93 6.89 -5.79
N ASP A 103 -7.18 6.87 -7.10
CA ASP A 103 -8.10 7.81 -7.76
C ASP A 103 -9.49 7.80 -7.11
N ARG A 104 -9.94 6.62 -6.64
CA ARG A 104 -11.23 6.49 -5.95
C ARG A 104 -11.31 7.26 -4.62
N PHE A 105 -10.18 7.62 -4.02
CA PHE A 105 -10.17 8.43 -2.79
C PHE A 105 -10.68 9.85 -3.04
N HIS A 106 -10.51 10.35 -4.25
CA HIS A 106 -11.00 11.68 -4.68
C HIS A 106 -12.46 11.66 -5.13
N THR A 107 -12.98 10.49 -5.50
CA THR A 107 -14.36 10.36 -6.01
C THR A 107 -15.35 9.85 -4.96
N ALA A 108 -14.86 9.28 -3.85
CA ALA A 108 -15.70 8.76 -2.78
C ALA A 108 -16.45 9.88 -2.07
N THR A 109 -17.77 9.73 -1.97
CA THR A 109 -18.63 10.68 -1.29
C THR A 109 -18.77 10.38 0.22
N GLY A 110 -19.25 11.34 1.00
CA GLY A 110 -19.57 11.10 2.42
C GLY A 110 -20.61 9.99 2.61
N ALA A 111 -21.54 9.82 1.65
CA ALA A 111 -22.53 8.75 1.67
C ALA A 111 -21.88 7.37 1.46
N ASP A 112 -20.90 7.28 0.54
CA ASP A 112 -20.14 6.05 0.31
C ASP A 112 -19.37 5.66 1.57
N VAL A 113 -18.66 6.60 2.20
CA VAL A 113 -17.92 6.37 3.46
C VAL A 113 -18.88 5.93 4.57
N ALA A 114 -20.04 6.58 4.72
CA ALA A 114 -21.03 6.19 5.72
C ALA A 114 -21.57 4.77 5.47
N GLY A 115 -21.81 4.41 4.21
CA GLY A 115 -22.22 3.07 3.80
C GLY A 115 -21.17 2.00 4.15
N LEU A 116 -19.90 2.28 3.84
CA LEU A 116 -18.76 1.40 4.17
C LEU A 116 -18.64 1.22 5.70
N ARG A 117 -18.69 2.30 6.47
CA ARG A 117 -18.60 2.22 7.94
C ARG A 117 -19.75 1.38 8.52
N LYS A 118 -20.96 1.53 7.98
CA LYS A 118 -22.10 0.72 8.39
C LYS A 118 -21.91 -0.77 8.04
N SER A 119 -21.46 -1.08 6.84
CA SER A 119 -21.23 -2.49 6.41
C SER A 119 -20.13 -3.19 7.20
N LEU A 120 -19.15 -2.44 7.69
CA LEU A 120 -18.05 -2.94 8.54
C LEU A 120 -18.46 -3.00 10.03
N GLY A 121 -19.65 -2.58 10.42
CA GLY A 121 -20.09 -2.59 11.80
C GLY A 121 -19.44 -1.51 12.69
N ILE A 122 -18.89 -0.44 12.11
CA ILE A 122 -18.25 0.65 12.86
C ILE A 122 -19.36 1.49 13.55
N PRO A 123 -19.33 1.61 14.89
CA PRO A 123 -20.34 2.39 15.61
C PRO A 123 -20.33 3.88 15.20
N ARG A 124 -21.51 4.50 15.18
CA ARG A 124 -21.61 5.93 14.87
C ARG A 124 -20.83 6.78 15.88
N GLY A 125 -20.07 7.77 15.38
CA GLY A 125 -19.29 8.68 16.22
C GLY A 125 -17.98 8.08 16.76
N SER A 126 -17.67 6.83 16.44
CA SER A 126 -16.38 6.23 16.79
C SER A 126 -15.27 6.72 15.86
N VAL A 127 -14.06 6.79 16.41
CA VAL A 127 -12.82 6.94 15.68
C VAL A 127 -12.34 5.54 15.26
N ALA A 128 -12.34 5.27 13.97
CA ALA A 128 -11.90 3.97 13.43
C ALA A 128 -10.41 4.02 13.06
N VAL A 129 -9.60 3.19 13.72
CA VAL A 129 -8.17 3.07 13.47
C VAL A 129 -7.92 1.80 12.66
N LEU A 130 -7.45 1.94 11.43
CA LEU A 130 -7.01 0.80 10.63
C LEU A 130 -5.63 0.36 11.11
N TYR A 131 -5.52 -0.85 11.63
CA TYR A 131 -4.25 -1.50 11.95
C TYR A 131 -3.88 -2.47 10.83
N ALA A 132 -2.84 -2.15 10.08
CA ALA A 132 -2.42 -2.93 8.91
C ALA A 132 -0.88 -3.02 8.82
N PRO A 133 -0.25 -3.90 9.62
CA PRO A 133 1.19 -4.10 9.59
C PRO A 133 1.65 -4.78 8.29
N ALA A 134 2.90 -4.60 7.91
CA ALA A 134 3.52 -5.32 6.81
C ALA A 134 3.65 -6.81 7.12
N ARG A 135 3.55 -7.63 6.09
CA ARG A 135 3.88 -9.05 6.22
C ARG A 135 5.38 -9.23 6.47
N ARG A 136 5.72 -10.11 7.40
CA ARG A 136 7.10 -10.60 7.62
C ARG A 136 7.31 -11.81 6.71
N ASP A 137 7.60 -11.59 5.43
CA ASP A 137 7.76 -12.64 4.41
C ASP A 137 8.96 -13.57 4.67
N TYR A 138 9.91 -13.11 5.46
CA TYR A 138 11.03 -13.91 5.97
C TYR A 138 10.67 -14.84 7.15
N LEU A 139 9.48 -14.71 7.73
CA LEU A 139 8.99 -15.54 8.81
C LEU A 139 7.92 -16.53 8.32
N ARG A 140 7.95 -17.76 8.84
CA ARG A 140 6.92 -18.79 8.58
C ARG A 140 5.60 -18.44 9.26
N THR A 141 5.67 -17.90 10.48
CA THR A 141 4.52 -17.49 11.29
C THR A 141 4.61 -15.99 11.52
N GLN A 142 3.50 -15.27 11.32
CA GLN A 142 3.49 -13.82 11.53
C GLN A 142 3.41 -13.51 13.03
N PRO A 143 4.26 -12.61 13.55
CA PRO A 143 4.22 -12.24 14.95
C PRO A 143 2.97 -11.39 15.26
N ARG A 144 2.49 -11.51 16.51
CA ARG A 144 1.55 -10.54 17.06
C ARG A 144 2.38 -9.36 17.56
N LEU A 145 2.33 -8.23 16.83
CA LEU A 145 3.13 -7.05 17.13
C LEU A 145 2.49 -6.13 18.19
N LEU A 146 1.16 -6.22 18.36
CA LEU A 146 0.38 -5.44 19.32
C LEU A 146 -0.69 -6.30 19.98
N ASP A 147 -0.93 -6.06 21.27
CA ASP A 147 -2.14 -6.51 21.96
C ASP A 147 -3.29 -5.50 21.68
N LEU A 148 -4.04 -5.76 20.59
CA LEU A 148 -5.09 -4.85 20.15
C LEU A 148 -6.20 -4.66 21.18
N GLU A 149 -6.48 -5.66 22.01
CA GLU A 149 -7.45 -5.58 23.09
C GLU A 149 -7.00 -4.62 24.20
N ARG A 150 -5.72 -4.73 24.56
CA ARG A 150 -5.11 -3.78 25.49
C ARG A 150 -5.10 -2.39 24.91
N VAL A 151 -4.68 -2.24 23.66
CA VAL A 151 -4.64 -0.94 22.97
C VAL A 151 -6.02 -0.30 22.97
N VAL A 152 -7.06 -0.95 22.43
CA VAL A 152 -8.38 -0.34 22.30
C VAL A 152 -9.01 -0.02 23.66
N ARG A 153 -8.75 -0.84 24.69
CA ARG A 153 -9.21 -0.57 26.06
C ARG A 153 -8.57 0.70 26.64
N ARG A 154 -7.26 0.88 26.40
CA ARG A 154 -6.52 2.06 26.88
C ARG A 154 -6.87 3.35 26.11
N LEU A 155 -7.20 3.24 24.83
CA LEU A 155 -7.65 4.38 24.02
C LEU A 155 -9.03 4.89 24.42
N GLY A 156 -9.84 4.06 25.07
CA GLY A 156 -11.16 4.42 25.58
C GLY A 156 -12.30 4.14 24.58
N PRO A 157 -13.57 4.41 24.99
CA PRO A 157 -14.76 3.90 24.30
C PRO A 157 -15.03 4.51 22.91
N ARG A 158 -14.38 5.62 22.58
CA ARG A 158 -14.55 6.27 21.27
C ARG A 158 -13.78 5.58 20.15
N PHE A 159 -12.84 4.72 20.46
CA PHE A 159 -11.97 4.10 19.47
C PHE A 159 -12.41 2.68 19.14
N VAL A 160 -12.39 2.34 17.87
CA VAL A 160 -12.47 0.98 17.33
C VAL A 160 -11.27 0.70 16.44
N VAL A 161 -10.78 -0.53 16.46
CA VAL A 161 -9.66 -0.97 15.64
C VAL A 161 -10.19 -1.88 14.54
N LEU A 162 -9.90 -1.52 13.29
CA LEU A 162 -10.08 -2.38 12.13
C LEU A 162 -8.79 -3.18 11.95
N ALA A 163 -8.76 -4.41 12.43
CA ALA A 163 -7.57 -5.23 12.44
C ALA A 163 -7.42 -6.01 11.13
N ARG A 164 -6.37 -5.71 10.35
CA ARG A 164 -6.05 -6.41 9.12
C ARG A 164 -4.78 -7.23 9.29
N GLY A 165 -4.93 -8.52 9.58
CA GLY A 165 -3.84 -9.49 9.60
C GLY A 165 -3.52 -10.03 8.20
N HIS A 166 -2.38 -10.74 8.08
CA HIS A 166 -1.95 -11.37 6.82
C HIS A 166 -2.31 -12.87 6.73
N HIS A 167 -3.25 -13.35 7.55
CA HIS A 167 -3.52 -14.79 7.64
C HIS A 167 -4.95 -15.22 7.39
N PRO A 168 -5.19 -15.90 6.24
CA PRO A 168 -6.33 -16.81 6.12
C PRO A 168 -6.15 -18.12 6.90
N ARG A 169 -4.91 -18.48 7.31
CA ARG A 169 -4.57 -19.78 7.88
C ARG A 169 -4.45 -19.83 9.40
N GLN A 170 -4.44 -18.70 10.10
CA GLN A 170 -4.36 -18.68 11.58
C GLN A 170 -5.71 -18.54 12.27
N GLY A 171 -6.81 -18.59 11.50
CA GLY A 171 -8.14 -18.31 12.02
C GLY A 171 -8.42 -16.81 12.15
N PRO A 172 -9.67 -16.43 12.42
CA PRO A 172 -10.00 -15.05 12.74
C PRO A 172 -9.19 -14.60 13.95
N LEU A 173 -8.80 -13.33 13.98
CA LEU A 173 -8.28 -12.73 15.21
C LEU A 173 -9.33 -12.98 16.29
N GLU A 174 -8.98 -13.71 17.35
CA GLU A 174 -9.87 -13.88 18.50
C GLU A 174 -10.14 -12.50 19.08
N ALA A 175 -11.21 -11.87 18.59
CA ALA A 175 -11.67 -10.59 19.10
C ALA A 175 -12.39 -10.86 20.42
N ALA A 176 -11.78 -10.49 21.52
CA ALA A 176 -12.39 -10.57 22.84
C ALA A 176 -13.34 -9.39 23.10
N SER A 177 -13.37 -8.38 22.21
CA SER A 177 -14.24 -7.21 22.35
C SER A 177 -14.90 -6.82 21.02
N ASP A 178 -16.06 -6.16 21.13
CA ASP A 178 -16.81 -5.57 20.02
C ASP A 178 -16.14 -4.35 19.39
N ARG A 179 -14.97 -3.94 19.91
CA ARG A 179 -14.19 -2.80 19.44
C ARG A 179 -12.93 -3.16 18.63
N VAL A 180 -12.63 -4.44 18.47
CA VAL A 180 -11.60 -4.95 17.56
C VAL A 180 -12.28 -5.73 16.45
N LEU A 181 -12.44 -5.12 15.30
CA LEU A 181 -13.13 -5.69 14.15
C LEU A 181 -12.11 -6.35 13.23
N ASP A 182 -12.19 -7.67 13.07
CA ASP A 182 -11.34 -8.39 12.12
C ASP A 182 -11.78 -8.13 10.68
N VAL A 183 -10.95 -7.39 9.94
CA VAL A 183 -11.17 -7.08 8.53
C VAL A 183 -10.15 -7.76 7.61
N SER A 184 -9.45 -8.79 8.11
CA SER A 184 -8.41 -9.51 7.35
C SER A 184 -8.95 -10.16 6.08
N GLY A 185 -10.20 -10.63 6.10
CA GLY A 185 -10.88 -11.21 4.94
C GLY A 185 -11.48 -10.20 3.97
N HIS A 186 -11.44 -8.90 4.26
CA HIS A 186 -12.04 -7.89 3.38
C HIS A 186 -11.21 -7.74 2.09
N PRO A 187 -11.82 -7.92 0.89
CA PRO A 187 -11.07 -7.98 -0.37
C PRO A 187 -10.54 -6.62 -0.81
N ASP A 188 -11.18 -5.53 -0.41
CA ASP A 188 -10.89 -4.18 -0.88
C ASP A 188 -10.26 -3.33 0.22
N LEU A 189 -8.92 -3.17 0.13
CA LEU A 189 -8.14 -2.37 1.06
C LEU A 189 -8.48 -0.88 0.98
N ALA A 190 -8.81 -0.36 -0.20
CA ALA A 190 -9.18 1.03 -0.37
C ALA A 190 -10.47 1.38 0.37
N SER A 191 -11.45 0.47 0.41
CA SER A 191 -12.65 0.64 1.24
C SER A 191 -12.32 0.70 2.73
N LEU A 192 -11.36 -0.09 3.22
CA LEU A 192 -10.91 -0.01 4.61
C LEU A 192 -10.23 1.34 4.92
N CYS A 193 -9.41 1.84 4.00
CA CYS A 193 -8.80 3.16 4.11
C CYS A 193 -9.87 4.27 4.17
N LEU A 194 -10.86 4.23 3.27
CA LEU A 194 -11.95 5.21 3.24
C LEU A 194 -12.80 5.18 4.53
N ALA A 195 -13.02 4.00 5.12
CA ALA A 195 -13.83 3.84 6.33
C ALA A 195 -13.11 4.23 7.62
N SER A 196 -11.77 4.33 7.62
CA SER A 196 -10.96 4.62 8.81
C SER A 196 -10.61 6.10 8.94
N ASP A 197 -10.39 6.55 10.17
CA ASP A 197 -10.03 7.94 10.52
C ASP A 197 -8.52 8.09 10.73
N ALA A 198 -7.82 6.98 11.01
CA ALA A 198 -6.36 6.93 11.16
C ALA A 198 -5.83 5.57 10.72
N LEU A 199 -4.54 5.53 10.37
CA LEU A 199 -3.79 4.31 10.07
C LEU A 199 -2.72 4.10 11.14
N VAL A 200 -2.64 2.88 11.69
CA VAL A 200 -1.47 2.36 12.40
C VAL A 200 -0.83 1.29 11.53
N THR A 201 0.41 1.50 11.15
CA THR A 201 1.17 0.60 10.30
C THR A 201 2.64 0.60 10.69
N ASP A 202 3.47 -0.11 9.95
CA ASP A 202 4.90 -0.19 10.16
C ASP A 202 5.67 0.03 8.84
N PHE A 203 6.23 -1.03 8.25
CA PHE A 203 6.97 -1.00 6.98
C PHE A 203 6.07 -1.28 5.77
N SER A 204 4.77 -1.13 5.91
CA SER A 204 3.81 -1.39 4.85
C SER A 204 3.76 -0.27 3.83
N PRO A 205 3.81 -0.57 2.52
CA PRO A 205 3.57 0.43 1.47
C PRO A 205 2.20 1.10 1.54
N LEU A 206 1.29 0.59 2.37
CA LEU A 206 -0.03 1.18 2.57
C LEU A 206 0.04 2.63 3.08
N MET A 207 1.12 2.99 3.81
CA MET A 207 1.29 4.37 4.29
C MET A 207 1.30 5.40 3.15
N PHE A 208 1.82 5.04 1.99
CA PHE A 208 1.86 5.93 0.82
C PHE A 208 0.46 6.13 0.19
N ASP A 209 -0.33 5.07 0.10
CA ASP A 209 -1.71 5.18 -0.38
C ASP A 209 -2.56 5.97 0.61
N TYR A 210 -2.42 5.66 1.90
CA TYR A 210 -3.21 6.30 2.95
C TYR A 210 -2.90 7.80 3.07
N ALA A 211 -1.67 8.21 2.78
CA ALA A 211 -1.26 9.62 2.79
C ALA A 211 -2.08 10.48 1.82
N VAL A 212 -2.57 9.92 0.71
CA VAL A 212 -3.45 10.62 -0.26
C VAL A 212 -4.74 11.12 0.39
N LEU A 213 -5.24 10.41 1.42
CA LEU A 213 -6.45 10.79 2.15
C LEU A 213 -6.25 11.98 3.11
N ASP A 214 -5.02 12.43 3.32
CA ASP A 214 -4.65 13.43 4.34
C ASP A 214 -5.17 13.12 5.75
N ARG A 215 -5.20 11.84 6.11
CA ARG A 215 -5.59 11.36 7.43
C ARG A 215 -4.38 10.95 8.25
N PRO A 216 -4.46 11.02 9.59
CA PRO A 216 -3.34 10.66 10.47
C PRO A 216 -2.79 9.25 10.24
N VAL A 217 -1.47 9.16 10.24
CA VAL A 217 -0.72 7.89 10.23
C VAL A 217 0.17 7.84 11.47
N VAL A 218 0.20 6.69 12.14
CA VAL A 218 1.16 6.42 13.22
C VAL A 218 1.96 5.19 12.82
N LEU A 219 3.28 5.33 12.79
CA LEU A 219 4.19 4.20 12.56
C LEU A 219 4.47 3.49 13.89
N HIS A 220 4.30 2.16 13.91
CA HIS A 220 4.74 1.31 15.00
C HIS A 220 5.93 0.49 14.53
N ALA A 221 7.15 0.88 14.92
CA ALA A 221 8.40 0.35 14.40
C ALA A 221 9.21 -0.40 15.49
N GLY A 222 8.53 -1.21 16.29
CA GLY A 222 9.14 -1.90 17.43
C GLY A 222 10.14 -3.02 17.04
N ASP A 223 10.03 -3.57 15.83
CA ASP A 223 10.94 -4.60 15.30
C ASP A 223 11.81 -4.11 14.14
N TRP A 224 12.12 -2.82 14.12
CA TRP A 224 12.87 -2.15 13.07
C TRP A 224 14.15 -2.91 12.64
N GLU A 225 15.02 -3.21 13.61
CA GLU A 225 16.32 -3.81 13.32
C GLU A 225 16.19 -5.18 12.66
N ALA A 226 15.26 -5.99 13.16
CA ALA A 226 14.99 -7.32 12.60
C ALA A 226 14.42 -7.23 11.17
N TYR A 227 13.52 -6.27 10.92
CA TYR A 227 12.92 -6.08 9.62
C TYR A 227 13.95 -5.58 8.60
N GLU A 228 14.72 -4.56 8.98
CA GLU A 228 15.76 -3.99 8.11
C GLU A 228 16.84 -5.03 7.76
N ALA A 229 17.32 -5.79 8.76
CA ALA A 229 18.31 -6.83 8.54
C ALA A 229 17.80 -7.93 7.58
N ALA A 230 16.55 -8.35 7.72
CA ALA A 230 15.97 -9.45 6.94
C ALA A 230 15.50 -9.02 5.54
N ARG A 231 14.86 -7.85 5.41
CA ARG A 231 14.18 -7.40 4.19
C ARG A 231 14.95 -6.33 3.44
N GLY A 232 15.74 -5.51 4.16
CA GLY A 232 16.34 -4.29 3.63
C GLY A 232 15.30 -3.20 3.38
N LEU A 233 15.72 -1.95 3.45
CA LEU A 233 14.87 -0.79 3.22
C LEU A 233 15.61 0.22 2.34
N TYR A 234 14.87 0.89 1.45
CA TYR A 234 15.44 1.94 0.59
C TYR A 234 15.66 3.25 1.34
N PHE A 235 14.92 3.45 2.41
CA PHE A 235 15.10 4.54 3.36
C PHE A 235 14.46 4.19 4.71
N ASP A 236 14.90 4.88 5.76
CA ASP A 236 14.30 4.75 7.08
C ASP A 236 13.00 5.58 7.18
N PRO A 237 11.82 4.97 7.25
CA PRO A 237 10.56 5.72 7.34
C PRO A 237 10.42 6.52 8.64
N ARG A 238 11.28 6.30 9.64
CA ARG A 238 11.32 7.10 10.88
C ARG A 238 11.99 8.46 10.65
N THR A 239 12.83 8.59 9.61
CA THR A 239 13.49 9.86 9.25
C THR A 239 12.62 10.74 8.36
N VAL A 240 11.68 10.13 7.62
CA VAL A 240 10.69 10.82 6.77
C VAL A 240 9.31 10.20 7.06
N PRO A 241 8.80 10.38 8.30
CA PRO A 241 7.57 9.69 8.69
C PRO A 241 6.32 10.40 8.16
N PRO A 242 5.25 9.64 7.82
CA PRO A 242 3.95 10.22 7.48
C PRO A 242 3.17 10.78 8.69
N GLY A 243 3.73 10.66 9.89
CA GLY A 243 3.10 11.11 11.14
C GLY A 243 3.93 10.73 12.36
N ALA A 244 3.30 10.51 13.50
CA ALA A 244 3.98 10.12 14.73
C ALA A 244 4.60 8.72 14.62
N VAL A 245 5.69 8.49 15.36
CA VAL A 245 6.40 7.20 15.40
C VAL A 245 6.38 6.67 16.83
N ALA A 246 5.92 5.45 17.00
CA ALA A 246 5.91 4.70 18.26
C ALA A 246 6.96 3.58 18.20
N GLY A 247 7.86 3.53 19.18
CA GLY A 247 8.84 2.46 19.35
C GLY A 247 8.30 1.26 20.14
N SER A 248 7.19 1.45 20.84
CA SER A 248 6.54 0.44 21.68
C SER A 248 5.02 0.55 21.63
N GLU A 249 4.33 -0.45 22.20
CA GLU A 249 2.87 -0.40 22.37
C GLU A 249 2.44 0.72 23.33
N ASP A 250 3.20 0.95 24.40
CA ASP A 250 2.92 2.04 25.34
C ASP A 250 3.10 3.40 24.68
N ASP A 251 4.14 3.61 23.86
CA ASP A 251 4.30 4.84 23.06
C ASP A 251 3.11 5.06 22.12
N LEU A 252 2.62 4.00 21.48
CA LEU A 252 1.46 4.05 20.60
C LEU A 252 0.22 4.52 21.38
N ILE A 253 -0.03 3.94 22.54
CA ILE A 253 -1.14 4.32 23.41
C ILE A 253 -1.01 5.80 23.82
N ASP A 254 0.16 6.23 24.23
CA ASP A 254 0.43 7.62 24.67
C ASP A 254 0.25 8.62 23.52
N ILE A 255 0.68 8.30 22.31
CA ILE A 255 0.47 9.12 21.10
C ILE A 255 -1.03 9.35 20.86
N PHE A 256 -1.86 8.31 21.00
CA PHE A 256 -3.31 8.44 20.80
C PHE A 256 -3.98 9.16 21.96
N THR A 257 -3.68 8.82 23.19
CA THR A 257 -4.34 9.41 24.39
C THR A 257 -3.98 10.88 24.61
N SER A 258 -2.76 11.28 24.23
CA SER A 258 -2.31 12.69 24.29
C SER A 258 -2.79 13.55 23.09
N GLY A 259 -3.37 12.93 22.04
CA GLY A 259 -3.78 13.63 20.83
C GLY A 259 -2.65 13.93 19.84
N HIS A 260 -1.42 13.48 20.09
CA HIS A 260 -0.28 13.72 19.19
C HIS A 260 -0.45 13.08 17.81
N TRP A 261 -1.28 12.03 17.70
CA TRP A 261 -1.57 11.35 16.43
C TRP A 261 -2.24 12.26 15.38
N CYS A 262 -2.98 13.30 15.80
CA CYS A 262 -3.70 14.21 14.91
C CYS A 262 -3.36 15.68 15.11
N GLY A 263 -2.36 15.99 15.96
CA GLY A 263 -1.94 17.36 16.26
C GLY A 263 -1.16 18.02 15.12
N ALA A 264 -0.82 19.31 15.29
CA ALA A 264 -0.15 20.14 14.27
C ALA A 264 1.18 19.54 13.77
N ARG A 265 1.95 18.85 14.64
CA ARG A 265 3.19 18.17 14.23
C ARG A 265 2.88 17.02 13.26
N SER A 266 1.87 16.20 13.56
CA SER A 266 1.45 15.11 12.69
C SER A 266 0.98 15.65 11.34
N ALA A 267 0.22 16.76 11.31
CA ALA A 267 -0.21 17.39 10.07
C ALA A 267 0.96 17.86 9.20
N ARG A 268 1.99 18.51 9.79
CA ARG A 268 3.19 18.92 9.05
C ARG A 268 3.98 17.73 8.48
N LEU A 269 4.13 16.66 9.26
CA LEU A 269 4.82 15.46 8.78
C LEU A 269 4.06 14.81 7.61
N ARG A 270 2.74 14.74 7.70
CA ARG A 270 1.87 14.24 6.63
C ARG A 270 2.00 15.06 5.35
N ALA A 271 1.94 16.39 5.44
CA ALA A 271 2.09 17.28 4.30
C ALA A 271 3.44 17.05 3.59
N ALA A 272 4.56 17.07 4.34
CA ALA A 272 5.89 16.82 3.78
C ALA A 272 6.03 15.41 3.16
N PHE A 273 5.36 14.41 3.73
CA PHE A 273 5.34 13.06 3.19
C PHE A 273 4.54 12.98 1.88
N ARG A 274 3.37 13.65 1.81
CA ARG A 274 2.55 13.75 0.59
C ARG A 274 3.28 14.45 -0.53
N ASP A 275 3.89 15.60 -0.26
CA ASP A 275 4.67 16.37 -1.24
C ASP A 275 5.76 15.51 -1.89
N ARG A 276 6.39 14.64 -1.11
CA ARG A 276 7.47 13.79 -1.58
C ARG A 276 6.99 12.55 -2.34
N PHE A 277 5.94 11.89 -1.87
CA PHE A 277 5.57 10.55 -2.33
C PHE A 277 4.22 10.48 -3.06
N CYS A 278 3.41 11.56 -3.04
CA CYS A 278 2.12 11.61 -3.69
C CYS A 278 1.97 12.80 -4.69
N PRO A 279 3.04 13.22 -5.42
CA PRO A 279 2.99 14.44 -6.22
C PRO A 279 2.04 14.33 -7.43
N HIS A 280 1.64 13.12 -7.82
CA HIS A 280 0.81 12.86 -9.00
C HIS A 280 -0.54 12.20 -8.67
N ASP A 281 -0.88 12.05 -7.37
CA ASP A 281 -2.08 11.34 -6.92
C ASP A 281 -3.31 12.26 -6.79
N ASP A 282 -3.65 12.97 -7.83
CA ASP A 282 -4.74 13.95 -7.92
C ASP A 282 -6.11 13.36 -8.35
N GLY A 283 -6.24 12.05 -8.35
CA GLY A 283 -7.46 11.34 -8.74
C GLY A 283 -7.63 11.12 -10.24
N ARG A 284 -6.59 11.39 -11.05
CA ARG A 284 -6.62 11.23 -12.51
C ARG A 284 -5.50 10.34 -13.06
N ALA A 285 -4.86 9.55 -12.22
CA ALA A 285 -3.76 8.68 -12.63
C ALA A 285 -4.22 7.62 -13.66
N ALA A 286 -5.37 6.98 -13.42
CA ALA A 286 -5.93 6.01 -14.36
C ALA A 286 -6.28 6.66 -15.71
N GLU A 287 -6.84 7.87 -15.69
CA GLU A 287 -7.17 8.62 -16.92
C GLU A 287 -5.91 8.88 -17.76
N ARG A 288 -4.82 9.33 -17.13
CA ARG A 288 -3.54 9.56 -17.83
C ARG A 288 -3.01 8.28 -18.47
N VAL A 289 -3.06 7.16 -17.76
CA VAL A 289 -2.64 5.86 -18.29
C VAL A 289 -3.49 5.44 -19.49
N VAL A 290 -4.82 5.54 -19.39
CA VAL A 290 -5.76 5.19 -20.46
C VAL A 290 -5.51 6.04 -21.69
N ARG A 291 -5.46 7.37 -21.55
CA ARG A 291 -5.21 8.28 -22.65
C ARG A 291 -3.87 8.01 -23.33
N ARG A 292 -2.81 7.87 -22.55
CA ARG A 292 -1.46 7.64 -23.09
C ARG A 292 -1.33 6.30 -23.80
N VAL A 293 -1.77 5.23 -23.14
CA VAL A 293 -1.45 3.87 -23.57
C VAL A 293 -2.52 3.31 -24.51
N LEU A 294 -3.81 3.49 -24.21
CA LEU A 294 -4.89 2.88 -24.96
C LEU A 294 -5.35 3.76 -26.11
N LEU A 295 -5.37 5.09 -25.89
CA LEU A 295 -5.83 6.05 -26.91
C LEU A 295 -4.68 6.69 -27.72
N GLY A 296 -3.43 6.53 -27.27
CA GLY A 296 -2.27 7.08 -27.97
C GLY A 296 -2.15 8.61 -27.90
N GLU A 297 -2.83 9.24 -26.94
CA GLU A 297 -2.83 10.69 -26.77
C GLU A 297 -1.50 11.19 -26.16
N SER A 298 -1.07 12.38 -26.60
CA SER A 298 0.11 13.06 -26.06
C SER A 298 -0.26 14.21 -25.13
N ASP A 299 -1.43 14.82 -25.34
CA ASP A 299 -1.97 15.89 -24.49
C ASP A 299 -2.75 15.26 -23.34
N LEU A 300 -2.10 15.20 -22.18
CA LEU A 300 -2.63 14.55 -20.99
C LEU A 300 -3.15 15.61 -20.01
N PRO A 301 -4.14 15.24 -19.17
CA PRO A 301 -4.58 16.11 -18.10
C PRO A 301 -3.42 16.55 -17.21
N PRO A 302 -3.26 17.84 -16.94
CA PRO A 302 -2.21 18.33 -16.05
C PRO A 302 -2.40 17.74 -14.65
N VAL A 303 -1.28 17.58 -13.93
CA VAL A 303 -1.31 17.18 -12.51
C VAL A 303 -1.77 18.38 -11.69
N VAL A 304 -2.74 18.16 -10.82
CA VAL A 304 -3.18 19.14 -9.84
C VAL A 304 -2.57 18.74 -8.50
N PRO A 305 -1.67 19.56 -7.90
CA PRO A 305 -1.09 19.25 -6.60
C PRO A 305 -2.16 19.01 -5.54
N LEU A 306 -1.90 18.11 -4.63
CA LEU A 306 -2.75 17.90 -3.44
C LEU A 306 -2.57 19.07 -2.47
N ASP A 307 -3.67 19.72 -2.09
CA ASP A 307 -3.67 20.80 -1.08
C ASP A 307 -3.38 20.29 0.34
#